data_1b17ed438e8b7d09eca140e79c4ea1e5
#
_entry.id   1b17ed438e8b7d09eca140e79c4ea1e5
#
_cell.length_a   1.000
_cell.length_b   1.000
_cell.length_c   1.000
_cell.angle_alpha   90.00
_cell.angle_beta   90.00
_cell.angle_gamma   90.00
#
_symmetry.space_group_name_H-M   'P 1'
#
loop_
_entity.id
_entity.type
_entity.pdbx_description
1 polymer ?
#
loop_
_entity_poly.entity_id
_entity_poly.type
_entity_poly.pdbx_seq_one_letter_code
_entity_poly.pdbx_strand_id
1 'polypeptide(L)'
;MIKKIFVTGSAGFIGFSLAKFLLDNGYHVHGYDCMSDYYDVRLKHARHKILKGHENFSFTEDMLENQEVLDKTITNFKPEIIVHLAAQAGVRYSIEQPRVYLSSNITGTFNIIELAHKLKVNHLIIASSSSVYGANKNMPYHETDKTQTQLSVYAATKKATESIAHSYSNIWKLPITILRFFTVYGPWGRPDMALFKFTK
;
A
#
# COMPACT_ATOMS: atom_id res chain seq x y z
N MET A 1 15.79 11.08 -18.17
CA MET A 1 16.23 10.13 -17.11
C MET A 1 15.09 9.19 -16.80
N ILE A 2 15.37 7.89 -16.63
CA ILE A 2 14.36 6.89 -16.25
C ILE A 2 13.99 7.12 -14.80
N LYS A 3 12.70 7.30 -14.50
CA LYS A 3 12.23 7.56 -13.14
C LYS A 3 12.29 6.29 -12.28
N LYS A 4 12.74 6.46 -11.04
CA LYS A 4 12.82 5.40 -10.03
C LYS A 4 11.59 5.44 -9.13
N ILE A 5 10.84 4.34 -9.09
CA ILE A 5 9.60 4.24 -8.33
C ILE A 5 9.71 3.11 -7.31
N PHE A 6 9.47 3.41 -6.05
CA PHE A 6 9.43 2.42 -4.97
C PHE A 6 7.98 2.02 -4.72
N VAL A 7 7.68 0.72 -4.82
CA VAL A 7 6.32 0.19 -4.68
C VAL A 7 6.28 -0.77 -3.50
N THR A 8 5.63 -0.40 -2.40
CA THR A 8 5.37 -1.34 -1.32
C THR A 8 4.11 -2.16 -1.60
N GLY A 9 4.06 -3.40 -1.11
CA GLY A 9 2.96 -4.32 -1.45
C GLY A 9 3.03 -4.84 -2.89
N SER A 10 4.23 -4.88 -3.47
CA SER A 10 4.47 -5.21 -4.88
C SER A 10 4.10 -6.64 -5.27
N ALA A 11 4.03 -7.57 -4.32
CA ALA A 11 3.53 -8.93 -4.55
C ALA A 11 2.01 -9.07 -4.32
N GLY A 12 1.36 -8.01 -3.82
CA GLY A 12 -0.09 -7.91 -3.70
C GLY A 12 -0.76 -7.70 -5.08
N PHE A 13 -2.10 -7.76 -5.12
CA PHE A 13 -2.86 -7.64 -6.37
C PHE A 13 -2.62 -6.30 -7.08
N ILE A 14 -2.89 -5.19 -6.38
CA ILE A 14 -2.79 -3.84 -6.96
C ILE A 14 -1.31 -3.50 -7.21
N GLY A 15 -0.43 -3.83 -6.24
CA GLY A 15 1.00 -3.55 -6.35
C GLY A 15 1.67 -4.28 -7.49
N PHE A 16 1.33 -5.54 -7.72
CA PHE A 16 1.80 -6.31 -8.87
C PHE A 16 1.37 -5.67 -10.20
N SER A 17 0.07 -5.35 -10.32
CA SER A 17 -0.47 -4.76 -11.54
C SER A 17 0.18 -3.41 -11.87
N LEU A 18 0.36 -2.57 -10.84
CA LEU A 18 1.07 -1.30 -11.00
C LEU A 18 2.54 -1.49 -11.35
N ALA A 19 3.27 -2.34 -10.60
CA ALA A 19 4.68 -2.59 -10.83
C ALA A 19 4.92 -3.10 -12.25
N LYS A 20 4.10 -4.06 -12.71
CA LYS A 20 4.16 -4.57 -14.09
C LYS A 20 3.93 -3.46 -15.11
N PHE A 21 2.87 -2.66 -14.94
CA PHE A 21 2.58 -1.53 -15.83
C PHE A 21 3.75 -0.54 -15.92
N LEU A 22 4.34 -0.20 -14.77
CA LEU A 22 5.50 0.71 -14.72
C LEU A 22 6.72 0.12 -15.44
N LEU A 23 7.02 -1.15 -15.22
CA LEU A 23 8.12 -1.86 -15.87
C LEU A 23 7.93 -1.95 -17.39
N ASP A 24 6.73 -2.28 -17.84
CA ASP A 24 6.35 -2.33 -19.27
C ASP A 24 6.53 -0.95 -19.95
N ASN A 25 6.46 0.15 -19.18
CA ASN A 25 6.67 1.53 -19.65
C ASN A 25 8.09 2.06 -19.36
N GLY A 26 9.04 1.20 -19.05
CA GLY A 26 10.46 1.54 -18.95
C GLY A 26 10.87 2.25 -17.65
N TYR A 27 10.04 2.22 -16.60
CA TYR A 27 10.43 2.74 -15.29
C TYR A 27 11.32 1.74 -14.54
N HIS A 28 12.18 2.25 -13.65
CA HIS A 28 12.88 1.42 -12.67
C HIS A 28 12.01 1.25 -11.44
N VAL A 29 11.68 0.02 -11.11
CA VAL A 29 10.81 -0.31 -9.96
C VAL A 29 11.57 -1.11 -8.92
N HIS A 30 11.53 -0.63 -7.67
CA HIS A 30 11.90 -1.45 -6.53
C HIS A 30 10.64 -1.88 -5.79
N GLY A 31 10.39 -3.17 -5.74
CA GLY A 31 9.30 -3.77 -4.99
C GLY A 31 9.70 -4.05 -3.55
N TYR A 32 8.77 -3.85 -2.61
CA TYR A 32 8.94 -4.21 -1.20
C TYR A 32 7.68 -4.91 -0.70
N ASP A 33 7.79 -6.13 -0.19
CA ASP A 33 6.66 -6.93 0.30
C ASP A 33 7.16 -7.96 1.31
N CYS A 34 6.41 -8.25 2.34
CA CYS A 34 6.77 -9.25 3.35
C CYS A 34 6.33 -10.66 3.00
N MET A 35 5.74 -10.88 1.83
CA MET A 35 5.22 -12.18 1.38
C MET A 35 4.30 -12.88 2.41
N SER A 36 3.52 -12.10 3.20
CA SER A 36 2.65 -12.64 4.24
C SER A 36 1.73 -13.77 3.75
N ASP A 37 1.44 -14.71 4.62
CA ASP A 37 0.62 -15.89 4.38
C ASP A 37 -0.90 -15.67 4.63
N TYR A 38 -1.34 -14.41 4.66
CA TYR A 38 -2.75 -14.04 4.82
C TYR A 38 -3.68 -14.74 3.83
N TYR A 39 -3.19 -15.03 2.64
CA TYR A 39 -3.76 -15.94 1.64
C TYR A 39 -2.63 -16.75 0.99
N ASP A 40 -2.98 -17.73 0.15
CA ASP A 40 -2.00 -18.61 -0.48
C ASP A 40 -0.83 -17.84 -1.08
N VAL A 41 0.33 -17.96 -0.45
CA VAL A 41 1.57 -17.25 -0.80
C VAL A 41 2.09 -17.61 -2.19
N ARG A 42 1.70 -18.79 -2.74
CA ARG A 42 2.08 -19.21 -4.10
C ARG A 42 1.60 -18.20 -5.16
N LEU A 43 0.46 -17.54 -4.90
CA LEU A 43 -0.03 -16.49 -5.80
C LEU A 43 0.89 -15.25 -5.77
N LYS A 44 1.44 -14.88 -4.61
CA LYS A 44 2.42 -13.79 -4.50
C LYS A 44 3.73 -14.14 -5.21
N HIS A 45 4.23 -15.37 -5.03
CA HIS A 45 5.41 -15.83 -5.72
C HIS A 45 5.22 -15.90 -7.25
N ALA A 46 4.04 -16.29 -7.73
CA ALA A 46 3.74 -16.30 -9.16
C ALA A 46 3.76 -14.89 -9.77
N ARG A 47 3.13 -13.90 -9.12
CA ARG A 47 3.21 -12.48 -9.50
C ARG A 47 4.65 -11.98 -9.49
N HIS A 48 5.37 -12.29 -8.43
CA HIS A 48 6.76 -11.87 -8.26
C HIS A 48 7.67 -12.45 -9.35
N LYS A 49 7.47 -13.72 -9.74
CA LYS A 49 8.20 -14.36 -10.83
C LYS A 49 8.05 -13.60 -12.15
N ILE A 50 6.86 -13.07 -12.43
CA ILE A 50 6.61 -12.24 -13.63
C ILE A 50 7.41 -10.93 -13.54
N LEU A 51 7.38 -10.25 -12.40
CA LEU A 51 8.11 -8.99 -12.21
C LEU A 51 9.64 -9.19 -12.32
N LYS A 52 10.18 -10.28 -11.79
CA LYS A 52 11.61 -10.64 -11.90
C LYS A 52 12.09 -10.87 -13.33
N GLY A 53 11.19 -11.08 -14.28
CA GLY A 53 11.52 -11.17 -15.70
C GLY A 53 11.94 -9.84 -16.33
N HIS A 54 11.75 -8.70 -15.64
CA HIS A 54 12.14 -7.38 -16.12
C HIS A 54 13.50 -6.96 -15.53
N GLU A 55 14.43 -6.55 -16.37
CA GLU A 55 15.78 -6.10 -15.96
C GLU A 55 15.75 -4.89 -15.01
N ASN A 56 14.73 -4.02 -15.15
CA ASN A 56 14.56 -2.82 -14.35
C ASN A 56 13.81 -3.06 -13.02
N PHE A 57 13.62 -4.34 -12.63
CA PHE A 57 12.98 -4.70 -11.37
C PHE A 57 14.01 -5.16 -10.33
N SER A 58 13.90 -4.59 -9.15
CA SER A 58 14.60 -5.08 -7.94
C SER A 58 13.61 -5.27 -6.80
N PHE A 59 13.98 -6.04 -5.77
CA PHE A 59 13.05 -6.43 -4.73
C PHE A 59 13.75 -6.64 -3.38
N THR A 60 13.04 -6.25 -2.33
CA THR A 60 13.38 -6.61 -0.95
C THR A 60 12.17 -7.27 -0.29
N GLU A 61 12.39 -8.42 0.33
CA GLU A 61 11.40 -9.13 1.11
C GLU A 61 11.62 -8.82 2.60
N ASP A 62 10.77 -7.97 3.16
CA ASP A 62 10.79 -7.66 4.59
C ASP A 62 9.50 -6.95 5.00
N MET A 63 9.30 -6.80 6.31
CA MET A 63 8.19 -6.06 6.91
C MET A 63 8.47 -4.55 6.95
N LEU A 64 7.42 -3.74 6.79
CA LEU A 64 7.53 -2.27 6.87
C LEU A 64 7.95 -1.78 8.26
N GLU A 65 7.72 -2.58 9.28
CA GLU A 65 8.08 -2.32 10.68
C GLU A 65 9.58 -2.49 10.93
N ASN A 66 10.28 -3.22 10.07
CA ASN A 66 11.74 -3.33 10.13
C ASN A 66 12.38 -2.06 9.54
N GLN A 67 12.45 -1.05 10.38
CA GLN A 67 12.89 0.29 9.98
C GLN A 67 14.33 0.28 9.43
N GLU A 68 15.24 -0.53 9.99
CA GLU A 68 16.63 -0.58 9.56
C GLU A 68 16.76 -1.06 8.10
N VAL A 69 16.10 -2.17 7.76
CA VAL A 69 16.12 -2.72 6.39
C VAL A 69 15.40 -1.77 5.43
N LEU A 70 14.27 -1.20 5.85
CA LEU A 70 13.50 -0.26 5.03
C LEU A 70 14.30 1.00 4.71
N ASP A 71 14.92 1.62 5.73
CA ASP A 71 15.79 2.81 5.60
C ASP A 71 16.93 2.54 4.62
N LYS A 72 17.65 1.44 4.82
CA LYS A 72 18.77 1.04 3.96
C LYS A 72 18.33 0.84 2.52
N THR A 73 17.20 0.14 2.34
CA THR A 73 16.68 -0.17 1.00
C THR A 73 16.28 1.08 0.24
N ILE A 74 15.45 1.94 0.84
CA ILE A 74 14.96 3.16 0.21
C ILE A 74 16.10 4.15 -0.04
N THR A 75 17.01 4.32 0.93
CA THR A 75 18.16 5.24 0.78
C THR A 75 19.10 4.81 -0.34
N ASN A 76 19.33 3.50 -0.50
CA ASN A 76 20.16 2.99 -1.58
C ASN A 76 19.49 3.12 -2.96
N PHE A 77 18.19 2.84 -3.03
CA PHE A 77 17.45 2.92 -4.29
C PHE A 77 17.23 4.37 -4.75
N LYS A 78 17.05 5.31 -3.81
CA LYS A 78 16.80 6.74 -4.07
C LYS A 78 15.63 6.97 -5.02
N PRO A 79 14.40 6.60 -4.62
CA PRO A 79 13.22 6.78 -5.45
C PRO A 79 12.88 8.25 -5.64
N GLU A 80 12.34 8.59 -6.80
CA GLU A 80 11.69 9.88 -7.04
C GLU A 80 10.24 9.87 -6.54
N ILE A 81 9.58 8.71 -6.63
CA ILE A 81 8.19 8.51 -6.24
C ILE A 81 8.08 7.25 -5.37
N ILE A 82 7.29 7.34 -4.31
CA ILE A 82 6.91 6.18 -3.49
C ILE A 82 5.42 5.92 -3.69
N VAL A 83 5.06 4.68 -4.02
CA VAL A 83 3.66 4.22 -4.05
C VAL A 83 3.48 3.18 -2.95
N HIS A 84 2.83 3.60 -1.88
CA HIS A 84 2.63 2.80 -0.68
C HIS A 84 1.28 2.07 -0.73
N LEU A 85 1.32 0.79 -1.10
CA LEU A 85 0.16 -0.09 -1.21
C LEU A 85 0.18 -1.22 -0.17
N ALA A 86 1.32 -1.47 0.48
CA ALA A 86 1.44 -2.49 1.51
C ALA A 86 0.56 -2.14 2.72
N ALA A 87 -0.23 -3.09 3.12
CA ALA A 87 -1.06 -3.02 4.33
C ALA A 87 -1.61 -4.40 4.66
N GLN A 88 -1.89 -4.65 5.92
CA GLN A 88 -2.80 -5.72 6.27
C GLN A 88 -4.22 -5.30 5.87
N ALA A 89 -4.80 -6.02 4.93
CA ALA A 89 -6.16 -5.78 4.43
C ALA A 89 -7.16 -6.76 5.06
N GLY A 90 -8.46 -6.46 4.90
CA GLY A 90 -9.55 -7.33 5.38
C GLY A 90 -10.22 -6.80 6.65
N VAL A 91 -11.48 -6.37 6.51
CA VAL A 91 -12.27 -5.84 7.64
C VAL A 91 -12.51 -6.90 8.71
N ARG A 92 -12.90 -8.13 8.30
CA ARG A 92 -13.20 -9.22 9.25
C ARG A 92 -11.97 -9.66 10.02
N TYR A 93 -10.86 -9.87 9.35
CA TYR A 93 -9.60 -10.27 9.98
C TYR A 93 -9.09 -9.22 10.99
N SER A 94 -9.44 -7.94 10.82
CA SER A 94 -9.07 -6.89 11.78
C SER A 94 -9.77 -7.03 13.13
N ILE A 95 -10.85 -7.81 13.22
CA ILE A 95 -11.53 -8.15 14.47
C ILE A 95 -10.77 -9.26 15.19
N GLU A 96 -10.26 -10.23 14.44
CA GLU A 96 -9.58 -11.41 14.96
C GLU A 96 -8.12 -11.11 15.36
N GLN A 97 -7.42 -10.31 14.55
CA GLN A 97 -6.00 -9.99 14.69
C GLN A 97 -5.73 -8.48 14.67
N PRO A 98 -6.27 -7.69 15.59
CA PRO A 98 -6.18 -6.23 15.53
C PRO A 98 -4.73 -5.69 15.63
N ARG A 99 -3.84 -6.39 16.36
CA ARG A 99 -2.45 -5.95 16.57
C ARG A 99 -1.66 -5.87 15.26
N VAL A 100 -1.89 -6.79 14.33
CA VAL A 100 -1.21 -6.79 13.02
C VAL A 100 -1.56 -5.54 12.22
N TYR A 101 -2.79 -5.01 12.39
CA TYR A 101 -3.20 -3.76 11.72
C TYR A 101 -2.54 -2.52 12.32
N LEU A 102 -2.27 -2.51 13.61
CA LEU A 102 -1.54 -1.40 14.24
C LEU A 102 -0.08 -1.40 13.80
N SER A 103 0.59 -2.54 13.84
CA SER A 103 2.00 -2.63 13.42
C SER A 103 2.15 -2.34 11.92
N SER A 104 1.47 -3.09 11.07
CA SER A 104 1.65 -2.99 9.62
C SER A 104 1.08 -1.69 9.04
N ASN A 105 -0.19 -1.34 9.39
CA ASN A 105 -0.84 -0.21 8.75
C ASN A 105 -0.44 1.13 9.36
N ILE A 106 -0.27 1.23 10.69
CA ILE A 106 0.10 2.51 11.32
C ILE A 106 1.61 2.67 11.35
N THR A 107 2.32 1.76 12.04
CA THR A 107 3.79 1.89 12.19
C THR A 107 4.48 1.78 10.82
N GLY A 108 4.12 0.79 10.01
CA GLY A 108 4.70 0.63 8.68
C GLY A 108 4.44 1.81 7.76
N THR A 109 3.21 2.37 7.75
CA THR A 109 2.91 3.57 6.95
C THR A 109 3.65 4.80 7.48
N PHE A 110 3.76 4.95 8.80
CA PHE A 110 4.51 6.04 9.42
C PHE A 110 5.99 6.00 8.97
N ASN A 111 6.64 4.84 8.99
CA ASN A 111 8.01 4.68 8.52
C ASN A 111 8.17 5.12 7.05
N ILE A 112 7.22 4.79 6.20
CA ILE A 112 7.23 5.23 4.78
C ILE A 112 7.08 6.75 4.66
N ILE A 113 6.19 7.37 5.42
CA ILE A 113 5.99 8.84 5.40
C ILE A 113 7.25 9.55 5.88
N GLU A 114 7.86 9.10 6.98
CA GLU A 114 9.11 9.63 7.50
C GLU A 114 10.24 9.56 6.46
N LEU A 115 10.40 8.42 5.79
CA LEU A 115 11.42 8.24 4.76
C LEU A 115 11.14 9.08 3.53
N ALA A 116 9.90 9.19 3.10
CA ALA A 116 9.50 10.05 2.00
C ALA A 116 9.85 11.53 2.28
N HIS A 117 9.59 11.97 3.51
CA HIS A 117 9.96 13.32 3.97
C HIS A 117 11.48 13.50 4.03
N LYS A 118 12.20 12.59 4.68
CA LYS A 118 13.67 12.64 4.84
C LYS A 118 14.40 12.69 3.50
N LEU A 119 13.95 11.90 2.53
CA LEU A 119 14.53 11.82 1.18
C LEU A 119 13.99 12.89 0.22
N LYS A 120 13.02 13.69 0.65
CA LYS A 120 12.38 14.72 -0.17
C LYS A 120 11.89 14.18 -1.51
N VAL A 121 11.18 13.05 -1.48
CA VAL A 121 10.63 12.47 -2.72
C VAL A 121 9.69 13.43 -3.44
N ASN A 122 9.64 13.35 -4.75
CA ASN A 122 8.79 14.23 -5.55
C ASN A 122 7.30 13.99 -5.30
N HIS A 123 6.92 12.76 -4.94
CA HIS A 123 5.53 12.42 -4.63
C HIS A 123 5.44 11.15 -3.79
N LEU A 124 4.54 11.14 -2.81
CA LEU A 124 4.13 9.96 -2.06
C LEU A 124 2.66 9.66 -2.35
N ILE A 125 2.36 8.47 -2.84
CA ILE A 125 1.00 8.00 -3.09
C ILE A 125 0.67 6.92 -2.06
N ILE A 126 -0.43 7.07 -1.33
CA ILE A 126 -0.82 6.16 -0.23
C ILE A 126 -2.19 5.55 -0.52
N ALA A 127 -2.26 4.22 -0.41
CA ALA A 127 -3.54 3.51 -0.46
C ALA A 127 -4.31 3.63 0.86
N SER A 128 -5.42 4.36 0.82
CA SER A 128 -6.48 4.31 1.82
C SER A 128 -7.59 3.34 1.38
N SER A 129 -8.79 3.49 1.89
CA SER A 129 -9.92 2.61 1.62
C SER A 129 -11.25 3.36 1.73
N SER A 130 -12.24 2.98 0.94
CA SER A 130 -13.64 3.42 1.12
C SER A 130 -14.20 3.06 2.51
N SER A 131 -13.60 2.11 3.22
CA SER A 131 -13.97 1.78 4.60
C SER A 131 -13.84 2.97 5.57
N VAL A 132 -13.05 4.01 5.23
CA VAL A 132 -12.92 5.23 6.05
C VAL A 132 -14.20 6.05 6.09
N TYR A 133 -15.13 5.88 5.15
CA TYR A 133 -16.44 6.52 5.21
C TYR A 133 -17.30 6.01 6.37
N GLY A 134 -17.02 4.78 6.86
CA GLY A 134 -17.59 4.25 8.09
C GLY A 134 -19.12 4.24 8.11
N ALA A 135 -19.71 4.92 9.10
CA ALA A 135 -21.16 4.99 9.28
C ALA A 135 -21.86 6.06 8.40
N ASN A 136 -21.15 6.69 7.45
CA ASN A 136 -21.78 7.64 6.52
C ASN A 136 -22.85 6.93 5.67
N LYS A 137 -24.06 7.49 5.65
CA LYS A 137 -25.20 6.95 4.89
C LYS A 137 -25.48 7.69 3.57
N ASN A 138 -24.80 8.80 3.35
CA ASN A 138 -24.97 9.59 2.12
C ASN A 138 -24.22 8.92 0.97
N MET A 139 -24.94 8.58 -0.08
CA MET A 139 -24.36 7.97 -1.29
C MET A 139 -24.82 8.76 -2.51
N PRO A 140 -23.98 8.86 -3.55
CA PRO A 140 -22.60 8.35 -3.63
C PRO A 140 -21.64 9.10 -2.67
N TYR A 141 -20.57 8.41 -2.20
CA TYR A 141 -19.56 9.04 -1.39
C TYR A 141 -18.72 10.04 -2.19
N HIS A 142 -18.36 11.15 -1.54
CA HIS A 142 -17.45 12.16 -2.06
C HIS A 142 -16.20 12.25 -1.20
N GLU A 143 -15.08 12.70 -1.77
CA GLU A 143 -13.80 12.81 -1.08
C GLU A 143 -13.86 13.80 0.09
N THR A 144 -14.77 14.77 0.02
CA THR A 144 -15.02 15.79 1.06
C THR A 144 -15.92 15.32 2.19
N ASP A 145 -16.51 14.13 2.07
CA ASP A 145 -17.41 13.58 3.08
C ASP A 145 -16.67 13.34 4.41
N LYS A 146 -17.41 13.54 5.51
CA LYS A 146 -16.90 13.29 6.86
C LYS A 146 -16.60 11.81 7.05
N THR A 147 -15.40 11.54 7.58
CA THR A 147 -14.89 10.20 7.85
C THR A 147 -14.56 10.06 9.35
N GLN A 148 -15.53 10.34 10.23
CA GLN A 148 -15.30 10.44 11.66
C GLN A 148 -15.63 9.16 12.43
N THR A 149 -16.56 8.31 11.95
CA THR A 149 -17.09 7.17 12.69
C THR A 149 -16.69 5.86 12.00
N GLN A 150 -15.58 5.28 12.43
CA GLN A 150 -15.05 4.05 11.86
C GLN A 150 -15.77 2.82 12.39
N LEU A 151 -16.06 1.85 11.54
CA LEU A 151 -16.81 0.63 11.90
C LEU A 151 -15.90 -0.61 12.05
N SER A 152 -14.59 -0.47 11.88
CA SER A 152 -13.65 -1.57 12.06
C SER A 152 -12.26 -1.05 12.42
N VAL A 153 -11.42 -1.91 13.02
CA VAL A 153 -10.01 -1.60 13.29
C VAL A 153 -9.26 -1.30 12.00
N TYR A 154 -9.53 -2.06 10.92
CA TYR A 154 -8.97 -1.77 9.61
C TYR A 154 -9.27 -0.34 9.13
N ALA A 155 -10.55 0.07 9.17
CA ALA A 155 -10.96 1.41 8.78
C ALA A 155 -10.30 2.48 9.67
N ALA A 156 -10.23 2.24 10.98
CA ALA A 156 -9.58 3.13 11.93
C ALA A 156 -8.08 3.30 11.63
N THR A 157 -7.36 2.22 11.31
CA THR A 157 -5.95 2.32 10.93
C THR A 157 -5.76 3.09 9.62
N LYS A 158 -6.60 2.86 8.61
CA LYS A 158 -6.54 3.63 7.36
C LYS A 158 -6.86 5.12 7.59
N LYS A 159 -7.85 5.44 8.43
CA LYS A 159 -8.15 6.83 8.78
C LYS A 159 -7.02 7.49 9.57
N ALA A 160 -6.37 6.78 10.48
CA ALA A 160 -5.22 7.27 11.22
C ALA A 160 -4.07 7.65 10.27
N THR A 161 -3.79 6.80 9.27
CA THR A 161 -2.73 7.08 8.27
C THR A 161 -3.07 8.27 7.37
N GLU A 162 -4.36 8.49 7.00
CA GLU A 162 -4.78 9.71 6.32
C GLU A 162 -4.47 10.96 7.14
N SER A 163 -4.75 10.92 8.46
CA SER A 163 -4.52 12.05 9.36
C SER A 163 -3.04 12.34 9.54
N ILE A 164 -2.21 11.31 9.69
CA ILE A 164 -0.74 11.46 9.76
C ILE A 164 -0.20 12.05 8.45
N ALA A 165 -0.57 11.50 7.32
CA ALA A 165 -0.13 11.98 6.00
C ALA A 165 -0.54 13.44 5.75
N HIS A 166 -1.76 13.81 6.13
CA HIS A 166 -2.23 15.20 6.03
C HIS A 166 -1.37 16.14 6.88
N SER A 167 -0.99 15.74 8.11
CA SER A 167 -0.12 16.54 8.98
C SER A 167 1.24 16.76 8.34
N TYR A 168 1.85 15.73 7.76
CA TYR A 168 3.14 15.84 7.05
C TYR A 168 3.06 16.73 5.83
N SER A 169 2.00 16.61 5.03
CA SER A 169 1.76 17.47 3.89
C SER A 169 1.59 18.93 4.30
N ASN A 170 0.89 19.19 5.41
CA ASN A 170 0.66 20.55 5.89
C ASN A 170 1.93 21.19 6.49
N ILE A 171 2.65 20.47 7.34
CA ILE A 171 3.80 21.00 8.09
C ILE A 171 5.05 21.11 7.19
N TRP A 172 5.39 20.03 6.51
CA TRP A 172 6.63 19.92 5.74
C TRP A 172 6.45 20.03 4.22
N LYS A 173 5.22 20.28 3.76
CA LYS A 173 4.87 20.42 2.35
C LYS A 173 5.24 19.19 1.51
N LEU A 174 5.25 17.99 2.15
CA LEU A 174 5.45 16.73 1.43
C LEU A 174 4.29 16.52 0.44
N PRO A 175 4.56 16.37 -0.87
CA PRO A 175 3.51 16.12 -1.85
C PRO A 175 2.92 14.72 -1.65
N ILE A 176 1.67 14.64 -1.19
CA ILE A 176 0.99 13.37 -0.91
C ILE A 176 -0.35 13.30 -1.65
N THR A 177 -0.62 12.15 -2.26
CA THR A 177 -1.97 11.80 -2.75
C THR A 177 -2.46 10.56 -2.02
N ILE A 178 -3.67 10.62 -1.49
CA ILE A 178 -4.31 9.50 -0.80
C ILE A 178 -5.45 8.96 -1.66
N LEU A 179 -5.42 7.65 -1.94
CA LEU A 179 -6.40 6.98 -2.78
C LEU A 179 -7.33 6.12 -1.91
N ARG A 180 -8.61 6.47 -1.83
CA ARG A 180 -9.63 5.69 -1.12
C ARG A 180 -10.20 4.62 -2.05
N PHE A 181 -9.50 3.49 -2.16
CA PHE A 181 -9.95 2.40 -3.02
C PHE A 181 -11.27 1.80 -2.54
N PHE A 182 -12.18 1.61 -3.49
CA PHE A 182 -13.34 0.74 -3.34
C PHE A 182 -12.93 -0.72 -3.62
N THR A 183 -13.91 -1.61 -3.86
CA THR A 183 -13.61 -2.99 -4.20
C THR A 183 -12.94 -3.07 -5.56
N VAL A 184 -11.66 -3.42 -5.56
CA VAL A 184 -10.87 -3.62 -6.78
C VAL A 184 -10.95 -5.09 -7.20
N TYR A 185 -11.19 -5.35 -8.46
CA TYR A 185 -11.26 -6.70 -9.05
C TYR A 185 -10.54 -6.74 -10.40
N GLY A 186 -10.21 -7.94 -10.85
CA GLY A 186 -9.54 -8.15 -12.14
C GLY A 186 -8.60 -9.35 -12.12
N PRO A 187 -7.87 -9.58 -13.23
CA PRO A 187 -6.88 -10.64 -13.34
C PRO A 187 -5.86 -10.57 -12.19
N TRP A 188 -5.44 -11.72 -11.69
CA TRP A 188 -4.54 -11.80 -10.53
C TRP A 188 -5.13 -11.25 -9.22
N GLY A 189 -6.44 -11.10 -9.11
CA GLY A 189 -7.13 -10.60 -7.93
C GLY A 189 -6.88 -11.45 -6.67
N ARG A 190 -7.30 -10.93 -5.52
CA ARG A 190 -7.15 -11.62 -4.23
C ARG A 190 -8.20 -12.71 -4.08
N PRO A 191 -7.81 -13.93 -3.66
CA PRO A 191 -8.74 -15.07 -3.57
C PRO A 191 -9.75 -14.98 -2.43
N ASP A 192 -9.51 -14.11 -1.44
CA ASP A 192 -10.40 -13.85 -0.31
C ASP A 192 -11.53 -12.85 -0.62
N MET A 193 -11.54 -12.27 -1.81
CA MET A 193 -12.59 -11.35 -2.27
C MET A 193 -13.83 -12.10 -2.76
N ALA A 194 -15.00 -11.46 -2.62
CA ALA A 194 -16.31 -12.05 -2.94
C ALA A 194 -16.36 -12.66 -4.34
N LEU A 195 -15.85 -11.95 -5.35
CA LEU A 195 -15.84 -12.42 -6.73
C LEU A 195 -15.21 -13.82 -6.86
N PHE A 196 -14.03 -14.03 -6.26
CA PHE A 196 -13.33 -15.31 -6.33
C PHE A 196 -13.96 -16.38 -5.42
N LYS A 197 -14.64 -15.99 -4.34
CA LYS A 197 -15.36 -16.93 -3.46
C LYS A 197 -16.63 -17.48 -4.13
N PHE A 198 -17.26 -16.70 -4.98
CA PHE A 198 -18.51 -17.10 -5.65
C PHE A 198 -18.26 -17.86 -6.96
N THR A 199 -17.05 -17.82 -7.51
CA THR A 199 -16.68 -18.52 -8.76
C THR A 199 -15.94 -19.83 -8.52
N LYS A 200 -15.73 -20.22 -7.26
CA LYS A 200 -15.27 -21.55 -6.85
C LYS A 200 -16.47 -22.48 -6.64
#